data_82ae0569cffab8a53791c864d60e895e
#
_entry.id   82ae0569cffab8a53791c864d60e895e
#
_cell.length_a   1.000
_cell.length_b   1.000
_cell.length_c   1.000
_cell.angle_alpha   90.00
_cell.angle_beta   90.00
_cell.angle_gamma   90.00
#
_symmetry.space_group_name_H-M   'P 1'
#
loop_
_entity.id
_entity.type
_entity.pdbx_description
1 polymer ?
#
loop_
_entity_poly.entity_id
_entity_poly.type
_entity_poly.pdbx_seq_one_letter_code
_entity_poly.pdbx_strand_id
1 'polypeptide(L)'
;DPEIFQPTGYRLVDLDEEDSRTEATTWWEERTESGSEGMVVKPLTFVARGGRGELLQPAVKCRGREYLRIIYGPEYTTPEHLQQLRRRNVKAKQSLALREFSLGLEALERFVRGEPLRRVHECVFGVLALESEPVDPRL
;
A
#
# COMPACT_ATOMS: atom_id res chain seq x y z
N ASP A 1 6.55 26.32 7.47
CA ASP A 1 7.77 26.14 8.27
C ASP A 1 8.55 24.92 7.75
N PRO A 2 9.65 25.14 6.98
CA PRO A 2 10.40 24.03 6.35
C PRO A 2 11.19 23.16 7.34
N GLU A 3 11.36 23.59 8.57
CA GLU A 3 11.99 22.75 9.61
C GLU A 3 11.03 21.68 10.13
N ILE A 4 9.73 21.96 10.09
CA ILE A 4 8.68 21.04 10.57
C ILE A 4 8.04 20.28 9.39
N PHE A 5 7.76 20.96 8.29
CA PHE A 5 7.10 20.39 7.11
C PHE A 5 8.10 20.17 5.98
N GLN A 6 8.54 18.95 5.82
CA GLN A 6 9.44 18.57 4.74
C GLN A 6 8.65 17.86 3.62
N PRO A 7 8.88 18.20 2.35
CA PRO A 7 8.25 17.49 1.24
C PRO A 7 8.77 16.05 1.17
N THR A 8 7.86 15.12 0.97
CA THR A 8 8.22 13.73 0.70
C THR A 8 8.78 13.60 -0.71
N GLY A 9 9.96 12.99 -0.85
CA GLY A 9 10.53 12.70 -2.16
C GLY A 9 9.65 11.71 -2.92
N TYR A 10 9.46 11.94 -4.22
CA TYR A 10 8.76 11.03 -5.12
C TYR A 10 9.42 11.00 -6.49
N ARG A 11 9.13 9.96 -7.26
CA ARG A 11 9.49 9.84 -8.68
C ARG A 11 8.27 9.42 -9.48
N LEU A 12 8.14 9.98 -10.67
CA LEU A 12 7.22 9.47 -11.69
C LEU A 12 7.93 8.37 -12.45
N VAL A 13 7.23 7.25 -12.66
CA VAL A 13 7.79 6.07 -13.33
C VAL A 13 6.90 5.73 -14.51
N ASP A 14 7.47 5.72 -15.69
CA ASP A 14 6.83 5.17 -16.87
C ASP A 14 7.07 3.66 -16.90
N LEU A 15 5.99 2.89 -16.82
CA LEU A 15 6.08 1.42 -16.76
C LEU A 15 6.37 0.79 -18.14
N ASP A 16 6.16 1.51 -19.22
CA ASP A 16 6.45 1.04 -20.57
C ASP A 16 7.92 1.25 -20.93
N GLU A 17 8.63 2.13 -20.19
CA GLU A 17 10.04 2.44 -20.41
C GLU A 17 10.96 1.67 -19.43
N GLU A 18 11.91 0.89 -20.00
CA GLU A 18 12.80 0.06 -19.19
C GLU A 18 13.77 0.90 -18.35
N ASP A 19 14.30 1.99 -18.89
CA ASP A 19 15.20 2.88 -18.17
C ASP A 19 14.50 3.52 -16.98
N SER A 20 13.25 3.97 -17.14
CA SER A 20 12.43 4.54 -16.06
C SER A 20 12.20 3.54 -14.92
N ARG A 21 11.91 2.27 -15.25
CA ARG A 21 11.77 1.20 -14.25
C ARG A 21 13.08 0.91 -13.52
N THR A 22 14.19 0.90 -14.27
CA THR A 22 15.54 0.65 -13.72
C THR A 22 15.95 1.76 -12.76
N GLU A 23 15.77 3.01 -13.14
CA GLU A 23 16.05 4.16 -12.28
C GLU A 23 15.22 4.15 -11.00
N ALA A 24 13.93 3.79 -11.10
CA ALA A 24 13.06 3.68 -9.93
C ALA A 24 13.50 2.55 -8.99
N THR A 25 13.96 1.43 -9.54
CA THR A 25 14.48 0.30 -8.77
C THR A 25 15.77 0.68 -8.06
N THR A 26 16.72 1.28 -8.76
CA THR A 26 17.98 1.77 -8.18
C THR A 26 17.71 2.77 -7.04
N TRP A 27 16.80 3.71 -7.27
CA TRP A 27 16.42 4.66 -6.22
C TRP A 27 15.81 3.99 -4.98
N TRP A 28 14.99 2.94 -5.17
CA TRP A 28 14.45 2.15 -4.06
C TRP A 28 15.55 1.40 -3.31
N GLU A 29 16.50 0.79 -4.03
CA GLU A 29 17.65 0.09 -3.44
C GLU A 29 18.50 1.03 -2.59
N GLU A 30 18.94 2.16 -3.15
CA GLU A 30 19.72 3.18 -2.44
C GLU A 30 19.05 3.66 -1.15
N ARG A 31 17.73 3.91 -1.20
CA ARG A 31 16.98 4.35 -0.03
C ARG A 31 16.84 3.27 1.03
N THR A 32 16.60 2.04 0.63
CA THR A 32 16.46 0.94 1.59
C THR A 32 17.79 0.52 2.19
N GLU A 33 18.89 0.61 1.44
CA GLU A 33 20.25 0.42 1.95
C GLU A 33 20.64 1.50 2.95
N SER A 34 20.18 2.73 2.77
CA SER A 34 20.37 3.82 3.72
C SER A 34 19.47 3.75 4.97
N GLY A 35 18.69 2.68 5.12
CA GLY A 35 17.86 2.41 6.31
C GLY A 35 16.42 2.90 6.21
N SER A 36 15.95 3.35 5.04
CA SER A 36 14.54 3.67 4.84
C SER A 36 13.68 2.41 4.86
N GLU A 37 12.42 2.53 5.32
CA GLU A 37 11.46 1.43 5.33
C GLU A 37 11.14 0.86 3.94
N GLY A 38 11.31 1.66 2.90
CA GLY A 38 10.93 1.39 1.53
C GLY A 38 10.09 2.50 0.94
N MET A 39 9.26 2.19 -0.03
CA MET A 39 8.41 3.15 -0.72
C MET A 39 6.99 2.64 -0.93
N VAL A 40 6.10 3.55 -1.32
CA VAL A 40 4.73 3.24 -1.74
C VAL A 40 4.60 3.59 -3.21
N VAL A 41 4.30 2.59 -4.03
CA VAL A 41 3.99 2.78 -5.45
C VAL A 41 2.49 3.00 -5.59
N LYS A 42 2.10 4.06 -6.28
CA LYS A 42 0.70 4.46 -6.47
C LYS A 42 0.42 4.71 -7.94
N PRO A 43 -0.80 4.48 -8.41
CA PRO A 43 -1.22 5.04 -9.70
C PRO A 43 -1.10 6.57 -9.69
N LEU A 44 -0.86 7.17 -10.85
CA LEU A 44 -0.78 8.63 -10.98
C LEU A 44 -2.10 9.31 -10.62
N THR A 45 -3.22 8.69 -10.96
CA THR A 45 -4.55 9.16 -10.60
C THR A 45 -5.00 8.62 -9.25
N PHE A 46 -5.63 9.45 -8.42
CA PHE A 46 -6.11 9.06 -7.10
C PHE A 46 -7.08 7.87 -7.15
N VAL A 47 -8.00 7.88 -8.11
CA VAL A 47 -8.93 6.77 -8.37
C VAL A 47 -8.59 6.18 -9.73
N ALA A 48 -7.78 5.14 -9.74
CA ALA A 48 -7.44 4.41 -10.96
C ALA A 48 -8.46 3.30 -11.25
N ARG A 49 -8.82 3.14 -12.52
CA ARG A 49 -9.73 2.10 -12.98
C ARG A 49 -9.08 1.28 -14.09
N GLY A 50 -9.35 -0.01 -14.08
CA GLY A 50 -8.93 -0.93 -15.12
C GLY A 50 -9.77 -0.82 -16.39
N GLY A 51 -9.41 -1.61 -17.40
CA GLY A 51 -10.04 -1.57 -18.72
C GLY A 51 -11.53 -1.93 -18.75
N ARG A 52 -12.06 -2.59 -17.71
CA ARG A 52 -13.48 -2.91 -17.54
C ARG A 52 -14.19 -1.96 -16.56
N GLY A 53 -13.53 -0.88 -16.16
CA GLY A 53 -14.07 0.09 -15.21
C GLY A 53 -13.94 -0.31 -13.73
N GLU A 54 -13.36 -1.47 -13.43
CA GLU A 54 -13.11 -1.94 -12.06
C GLU A 54 -12.13 -1.02 -11.34
N LEU A 55 -12.32 -0.86 -10.03
CA LEU A 55 -11.41 -0.10 -9.19
C LEU A 55 -10.07 -0.84 -9.06
N LEU A 56 -8.98 -0.16 -9.31
CA LEU A 56 -7.64 -0.71 -9.11
C LEU A 56 -7.15 -0.49 -7.69
N GLN A 57 -6.19 -1.31 -7.28
CA GLN A 57 -5.56 -1.19 -5.97
C GLN A 57 -4.90 0.18 -5.82
N PRO A 58 -5.16 0.91 -4.71
CA PRO A 58 -4.71 2.29 -4.56
C PRO A 58 -3.20 2.45 -4.39
N ALA A 59 -2.53 1.40 -3.88
CA ALA A 59 -1.11 1.44 -3.62
C ALA A 59 -0.52 0.05 -3.39
N VAL A 60 0.79 -0.06 -3.63
CA VAL A 60 1.60 -1.22 -3.25
C VAL A 60 2.76 -0.73 -2.39
N LYS A 61 2.96 -1.33 -1.22
CA LYS A 61 4.08 -1.05 -0.32
C LYS A 61 5.26 -1.94 -0.69
N CYS A 62 6.35 -1.34 -1.18
CA CYS A 62 7.61 -2.01 -1.49
C CYS A 62 8.56 -1.81 -0.31
N ARG A 63 8.57 -2.77 0.62
CA ARG A 63 9.36 -2.69 1.85
C ARG A 63 10.81 -3.13 1.63
N GLY A 64 11.73 -2.42 2.29
CA GLY A 64 13.14 -2.78 2.30
C GLY A 64 13.44 -3.98 3.19
N ARG A 65 14.61 -4.59 2.98
CA ARG A 65 15.06 -5.81 3.66
C ARG A 65 15.10 -5.66 5.18
N GLU A 66 15.63 -4.56 5.68
CA GLU A 66 15.76 -4.31 7.12
C GLU A 66 14.40 -4.14 7.80
N TYR A 67 13.45 -3.48 7.12
CA TYR A 67 12.09 -3.37 7.62
C TYR A 67 11.38 -4.73 7.67
N LEU A 68 11.57 -5.57 6.65
CA LEU A 68 11.02 -6.92 6.64
C LEU A 68 11.62 -7.78 7.75
N ARG A 69 12.90 -7.58 8.08
CA ARG A 69 13.55 -8.25 9.19
C ARG A 69 12.93 -7.90 10.55
N ILE A 70 12.50 -6.65 10.74
CA ILE A 70 11.80 -6.21 11.95
C ILE A 70 10.43 -6.89 12.06
N ILE A 71 9.69 -7.01 10.93
CA ILE A 71 8.34 -7.56 10.92
C ILE A 71 8.34 -9.09 11.06
N TYR A 72 9.24 -9.78 10.35
CA TYR A 72 9.24 -11.23 10.21
C TYR A 72 10.32 -11.96 10.99
N GLY A 73 11.21 -11.21 11.62
CA GLY A 73 12.36 -11.75 12.33
C GLY A 73 13.62 -11.81 11.46
N PRO A 74 14.80 -11.95 12.11
CA PRO A 74 16.10 -11.89 11.43
C PRO A 74 16.31 -13.02 10.42
N GLU A 75 15.63 -14.15 10.61
CA GLU A 75 15.78 -15.34 9.77
C GLU A 75 14.75 -15.44 8.63
N TYR A 76 13.99 -14.36 8.36
CA TYR A 76 12.93 -14.41 7.35
C TYR A 76 13.43 -14.76 5.93
N THR A 77 14.73 -14.58 5.68
CA THR A 77 15.38 -14.89 4.39
C THR A 77 15.82 -16.35 4.27
N THR A 78 15.67 -17.16 5.30
CA THR A 78 15.94 -18.60 5.18
C THR A 78 14.97 -19.25 4.18
N PRO A 79 15.38 -20.32 3.49
CA PRO A 79 14.56 -20.95 2.47
C PRO A 79 13.16 -21.36 2.96
N GLU A 80 13.07 -21.86 4.21
CA GLU A 80 11.84 -22.29 4.85
C GLU A 80 10.88 -21.12 5.08
N HIS A 81 11.36 -20.02 5.66
CA HIS A 81 10.56 -18.84 5.94
C HIS A 81 10.14 -18.13 4.64
N LEU A 82 11.03 -18.02 3.65
CA LEU A 82 10.68 -17.49 2.34
C LEU A 82 9.60 -18.33 1.65
N GLN A 83 9.65 -19.66 1.79
CA GLN A 83 8.61 -20.52 1.24
C GLN A 83 7.26 -20.29 1.92
N GLN A 84 7.23 -20.08 3.25
CA GLN A 84 6.02 -19.73 3.98
C GLN A 84 5.46 -18.38 3.53
N LEU A 85 6.33 -17.35 3.41
CA LEU A 85 5.95 -16.03 2.93
C LEU A 85 5.36 -16.06 1.52
N ARG A 86 5.91 -16.89 0.61
CA ARG A 86 5.41 -17.05 -0.76
C ARG A 86 4.05 -17.76 -0.83
N ARG A 87 3.69 -18.55 0.17
CA ARG A 87 2.38 -19.23 0.27
C ARG A 87 1.25 -18.33 0.74
N ARG A 88 1.54 -17.09 1.09
CA ARG A 88 0.53 -16.14 1.57
C ARG A 88 -0.55 -15.87 0.54
N ASN A 89 -1.76 -15.67 1.02
CA ASN A 89 -2.89 -15.35 0.17
C ASN A 89 -2.90 -13.87 -0.22
N VAL A 90 -2.09 -13.52 -1.23
CA VAL A 90 -2.00 -12.15 -1.77
C VAL A 90 -3.36 -11.66 -2.28
N LYS A 91 -4.19 -12.55 -2.85
CA LYS A 91 -5.53 -12.18 -3.35
C LYS A 91 -6.48 -11.73 -2.23
N ALA A 92 -6.41 -12.38 -1.06
CA ALA A 92 -7.21 -11.96 0.08
C ALA A 92 -6.81 -10.56 0.56
N LYS A 93 -5.51 -10.27 0.63
CA LYS A 93 -5.00 -8.93 0.97
C LYS A 93 -5.40 -7.87 -0.05
N GLN A 94 -5.30 -8.17 -1.34
CA GLN A 94 -5.74 -7.25 -2.38
C GLN A 94 -7.25 -6.97 -2.28
N SER A 95 -8.05 -8.00 -2.05
CA SER A 95 -9.50 -7.85 -1.87
C SER A 95 -9.83 -6.99 -0.64
N LEU A 96 -9.12 -7.20 0.48
CA LEU A 96 -9.28 -6.40 1.69
C LEU A 96 -8.95 -4.93 1.41
N ALA A 97 -7.79 -4.65 0.84
CA ALA A 97 -7.36 -3.29 0.50
C ALA A 97 -8.33 -2.58 -0.45
N LEU A 98 -8.90 -3.29 -1.42
CA LEU A 98 -9.91 -2.73 -2.33
C LEU A 98 -11.22 -2.42 -1.62
N ARG A 99 -11.67 -3.26 -0.69
CA ARG A 99 -12.87 -3.01 0.13
C ARG A 99 -12.69 -1.80 1.03
N GLU A 100 -11.57 -1.71 1.73
CA GLU A 100 -11.20 -0.56 2.56
C GLU A 100 -11.17 0.73 1.74
N PHE A 101 -10.52 0.71 0.58
CA PHE A 101 -10.44 1.85 -0.32
C PHE A 101 -11.81 2.27 -0.85
N SER A 102 -12.65 1.31 -1.24
CA SER A 102 -14.01 1.59 -1.70
C SER A 102 -14.87 2.26 -0.63
N LEU A 103 -14.79 1.79 0.63
CA LEU A 103 -15.47 2.41 1.75
C LEU A 103 -14.91 3.81 2.05
N GLY A 104 -13.59 4.00 1.95
CA GLY A 104 -12.97 5.31 2.10
C GLY A 104 -13.45 6.31 1.05
N LEU A 105 -13.55 5.90 -0.21
CA LEU A 105 -14.10 6.72 -1.29
C LEU A 105 -15.56 7.09 -1.03
N GLU A 106 -16.40 6.12 -0.63
CA GLU A 106 -17.80 6.37 -0.31
C GLU A 106 -17.94 7.35 0.88
N ALA A 107 -17.08 7.23 1.90
CA ALA A 107 -17.04 8.17 3.02
C ALA A 107 -16.76 9.59 2.56
N LEU A 108 -15.76 9.76 1.69
CA LEU A 108 -15.40 11.06 1.12
C LEU A 108 -16.52 11.65 0.24
N GLU A 109 -17.16 10.83 -0.58
CA GLU A 109 -18.28 11.27 -1.41
C GLU A 109 -19.48 11.72 -0.57
N ARG A 110 -19.83 10.98 0.48
CA ARG A 110 -20.90 11.37 1.43
C ARG A 110 -20.57 12.68 2.13
N PHE A 111 -19.31 12.84 2.55
CA PHE A 111 -18.86 14.08 3.18
C PHE A 111 -18.98 15.28 2.22
N VAL A 112 -18.51 15.15 0.98
CA VAL A 112 -18.58 16.19 -0.05
C VAL A 112 -20.02 16.55 -0.41
N ARG A 113 -20.92 15.56 -0.42
CA ARG A 113 -22.37 15.78 -0.63
C ARG A 113 -23.09 16.43 0.55
N GLY A 114 -22.39 16.66 1.69
CA GLY A 114 -22.96 17.23 2.90
C GLY A 114 -23.91 16.28 3.63
N GLU A 115 -23.77 14.98 3.46
CA GLU A 115 -24.56 14.01 4.20
C GLU A 115 -24.29 14.09 5.72
N PRO A 116 -25.25 13.71 6.58
CA PRO A 116 -25.05 13.70 8.02
C PRO A 116 -23.81 12.88 8.41
N LEU A 117 -23.00 13.36 9.36
CA LEU A 117 -21.75 12.70 9.77
C LEU A 117 -21.93 11.23 10.15
N ARG A 118 -23.07 10.84 10.72
CA ARG A 118 -23.36 9.41 10.97
C ARG A 118 -23.24 8.54 9.72
N ARG A 119 -23.64 9.06 8.55
CA ARG A 119 -23.57 8.34 7.27
C ARG A 119 -22.14 8.20 6.78
N VAL A 120 -21.30 9.19 7.06
CA VAL A 120 -19.85 9.12 6.80
C VAL A 120 -19.21 8.11 7.76
N HIS A 121 -19.56 8.15 9.04
CA HIS A 121 -19.03 7.23 10.05
C HIS A 121 -19.41 5.76 9.80
N GLU A 122 -20.54 5.46 9.19
CA GLU A 122 -20.88 4.09 8.79
C GLU A 122 -19.77 3.46 7.93
N CYS A 123 -19.22 4.22 6.98
CA CYS A 123 -18.11 3.76 6.15
C CYS A 123 -16.81 3.62 6.95
N VAL A 124 -16.52 4.56 7.84
CA VAL A 124 -15.34 4.50 8.73
C VAL A 124 -15.39 3.26 9.62
N PHE A 125 -16.53 2.97 10.22
CA PHE A 125 -16.72 1.74 11.02
C PHE A 125 -16.57 0.48 10.16
N GLY A 126 -17.02 0.53 8.90
CA GLY A 126 -16.81 -0.55 7.95
C GLY A 126 -15.32 -0.82 7.71
N VAL A 127 -14.50 0.23 7.53
CA VAL A 127 -13.03 0.10 7.41
C VAL A 127 -12.43 -0.51 8.68
N LEU A 128 -12.77 0.00 9.85
CA LEU A 128 -12.27 -0.53 11.13
C LEU A 128 -12.63 -2.01 11.33
N ALA A 129 -13.84 -2.42 10.93
CA ALA A 129 -14.25 -3.81 10.97
C ALA A 129 -13.40 -4.69 10.04
N LEU A 130 -13.09 -4.21 8.82
CA LEU A 130 -12.21 -4.91 7.89
C LEU A 130 -10.78 -5.03 8.42
N GLU A 131 -10.24 -3.99 9.04
CA GLU A 131 -8.90 -4.00 9.64
C GLU A 131 -8.77 -4.99 10.81
N SER A 132 -9.87 -5.34 11.47
CA SER A 132 -9.88 -6.33 12.54
C SER A 132 -9.87 -7.78 12.05
N GLU A 133 -10.07 -8.02 10.76
CA GLU A 133 -9.99 -9.36 10.18
C GLU A 133 -8.53 -9.88 10.24
N PRO A 134 -8.29 -11.13 10.67
CA PRO A 134 -6.96 -11.72 10.68
C PRO A 134 -6.43 -11.88 9.25
N VAL A 135 -5.37 -11.16 8.92
CA VAL A 135 -4.86 -11.06 7.54
C VAL A 135 -3.76 -12.06 7.25
N ASP A 136 -2.90 -12.35 8.22
CA ASP A 136 -1.79 -13.28 8.06
C ASP A 136 -1.38 -13.96 9.37
N PRO A 137 -1.11 -15.26 9.36
CA PRO A 137 -0.31 -15.86 10.40
C PRO A 137 1.10 -15.22 10.36
N ARG A 138 1.56 -14.72 11.49
CA ARG A 138 2.97 -14.34 11.64
C ARG A 138 3.83 -15.61 11.54
N LEU A 139 5.04 -15.46 11.03
CA LEU A 139 6.05 -16.50 11.01
C LEU A 139 6.42 -16.94 12.42
#